data_5a09dd65c4583231d9178cb887ad47d8
#
_entry.id   5a09dd65c4583231d9178cb887ad47d8
#
_cell.length_a   1.000
_cell.length_b   1.000
_cell.length_c   1.000
_cell.angle_alpha   90.00
_cell.angle_beta   90.00
_cell.angle_gamma   90.00
#
_symmetry.space_group_name_H-M   'P 1'
#
loop_
_entity.id
_entity.type
_entity.pdbx_description
1 polymer ?
#
loop_
_entity_poly.entity_id
_entity_poly.type
_entity_poly.pdbx_seq_one_letter_code
_entity_poly.pdbx_strand_id
1 'polypeptide(L)'
;VVLGVYYMTREKINDLGEGMAFADVEEVFRAYRAGKVGLQAKVKVRVQETIKNHDGEFVTSTEVKDTTIGRALLYEIVPDGLAYDHINRPLGNKDMSGLINVCYRTVGLKETVIFADQLMYMGYEYSTRSGASIGVEDFVIPKEKAQIIGEAEAEITEIESQYASGLVTQGEKYNKVIDIWTRANELVGAAMMDTLSTETVINREGEEEEQTSFNSVWMYSDSGARGSPAQIRQLSGMRGLMTKPDGSIIETPITANFREGLSVMQYFISTHGARKGLADTALKTANSGYLTRRLVDVAQDLVVTEVDCGTAVSYTHLRAHE
;
A
#
# COMPACT_ATOMS: atom_id res chain seq x y z
N VAL A 1 5.54 8.40 -8.58
CA VAL A 1 6.63 7.42 -8.83
C VAL A 1 6.18 6.02 -8.44
N VAL A 2 5.75 5.83 -7.19
CA VAL A 2 5.33 4.50 -6.69
C VAL A 2 4.19 3.91 -7.52
N LEU A 3 3.15 4.71 -7.80
CA LEU A 3 2.02 4.24 -8.59
C LEU A 3 2.43 3.85 -10.02
N GLY A 4 3.29 4.67 -10.67
CA GLY A 4 3.73 4.42 -12.04
C GLY A 4 4.56 3.14 -12.16
N VAL A 5 5.52 2.93 -11.27
CA VAL A 5 6.35 1.72 -11.23
C VAL A 5 5.51 0.49 -10.85
N TYR A 6 4.60 0.63 -9.89
CA TYR A 6 3.67 -0.44 -9.52
C TYR A 6 2.78 -0.85 -10.70
N TYR A 7 2.15 0.11 -11.38
CA TYR A 7 1.31 -0.14 -12.54
C TYR A 7 2.08 -0.84 -13.67
N MET A 8 3.31 -0.39 -13.93
CA MET A 8 4.20 -0.94 -14.94
C MET A 8 4.61 -2.40 -14.66
N THR A 9 4.84 -2.73 -13.39
CA THR A 9 5.37 -4.04 -12.99
C THR A 9 4.30 -5.09 -12.69
N ARG A 10 3.01 -4.75 -12.80
CA ARG A 10 1.90 -5.68 -12.63
C ARG A 10 1.76 -6.64 -13.82
N GLU A 11 1.07 -7.75 -13.56
CA GLU A 11 0.68 -8.74 -14.56
C GLU A 11 -0.81 -8.60 -14.87
N LYS A 12 -1.18 -8.79 -16.13
CA LYS A 12 -2.56 -8.81 -16.60
C LYS A 12 -2.77 -10.04 -17.46
N ILE A 13 -3.81 -10.80 -17.14
CA ILE A 13 -4.24 -11.97 -17.89
C ILE A 13 -4.89 -11.53 -19.18
N ASN A 14 -4.63 -12.25 -20.26
CA ASN A 14 -5.18 -12.01 -21.60
C ASN A 14 -4.84 -10.61 -22.17
N ASP A 15 -3.68 -10.06 -21.80
CA ASP A 15 -3.19 -8.82 -22.41
C ASP A 15 -2.58 -9.07 -23.79
N LEU A 16 -2.50 -8.01 -24.60
CA LEU A 16 -2.01 -8.09 -25.98
C LEU A 16 -0.57 -8.62 -26.02
N GLY A 17 -0.33 -9.70 -26.74
CA GLY A 17 1.01 -10.29 -26.90
C GLY A 17 1.42 -11.25 -25.79
N GLU A 18 0.51 -11.65 -24.90
CA GLU A 18 0.80 -12.64 -23.87
C GLU A 18 1.35 -13.94 -24.46
N GLY A 19 2.32 -14.57 -23.80
CA GLY A 19 2.96 -15.81 -24.22
C GLY A 19 3.99 -15.66 -25.33
N MET A 20 4.27 -14.44 -25.82
CA MET A 20 5.33 -14.21 -26.81
C MET A 20 6.72 -14.40 -26.16
N ALA A 21 7.70 -14.80 -26.99
CA ALA A 21 9.08 -14.93 -26.57
C ALA A 21 9.95 -13.93 -27.34
N PHE A 22 10.87 -13.26 -26.62
CA PHE A 22 11.76 -12.24 -27.15
C PHE A 22 13.23 -12.64 -26.98
N ALA A 23 14.04 -12.31 -27.97
CA ALA A 23 15.45 -12.64 -27.98
C ALA A 23 16.27 -11.75 -27.03
N ASP A 24 15.84 -10.51 -26.80
CA ASP A 24 16.48 -9.53 -25.94
C ASP A 24 15.48 -8.46 -25.45
N VAL A 25 15.93 -7.61 -24.52
CA VAL A 25 15.14 -6.49 -23.99
C VAL A 25 14.88 -5.40 -25.02
N GLU A 26 15.82 -5.20 -25.98
CA GLU A 26 15.61 -4.23 -27.05
C GLU A 26 14.47 -4.64 -28.00
N GLU A 27 14.34 -5.94 -28.28
CA GLU A 27 13.22 -6.45 -29.07
C GLU A 27 11.88 -6.19 -28.36
N VAL A 28 11.82 -6.40 -27.05
CA VAL A 28 10.66 -6.04 -26.22
C VAL A 28 10.29 -4.57 -26.39
N PHE A 29 11.28 -3.69 -26.32
CA PHE A 29 11.09 -2.27 -26.46
C PHE A 29 10.52 -1.87 -27.84
N ARG A 30 11.07 -2.47 -28.92
CA ARG A 30 10.59 -2.25 -30.29
C ARG A 30 9.16 -2.74 -30.46
N ALA A 31 8.83 -3.94 -29.95
CA ALA A 31 7.49 -4.51 -30.01
C ALA A 31 6.47 -3.66 -29.25
N TYR A 32 6.84 -3.17 -28.07
CA TYR A 32 6.00 -2.29 -27.26
C TYR A 32 5.75 -0.94 -27.96
N ARG A 33 6.78 -0.30 -28.49
CA ARG A 33 6.63 0.95 -29.28
C ARG A 33 5.80 0.78 -30.55
N ALA A 34 5.86 -0.40 -31.17
CA ALA A 34 5.04 -0.74 -32.31
C ALA A 34 3.58 -1.08 -31.95
N GLY A 35 3.22 -1.05 -30.67
CA GLY A 35 1.87 -1.38 -30.19
C GLY A 35 1.45 -2.84 -30.42
N LYS A 36 2.42 -3.76 -30.52
CA LYS A 36 2.15 -5.19 -30.75
C LYS A 36 1.98 -5.98 -29.45
N VAL A 37 2.39 -5.42 -28.33
CA VAL A 37 2.33 -6.02 -27.00
C VAL A 37 1.84 -5.02 -25.96
N GLY A 38 1.08 -5.51 -24.98
CA GLY A 38 0.63 -4.74 -23.82
C GLY A 38 1.71 -4.64 -22.77
N LEU A 39 1.65 -3.60 -21.95
CA LEU A 39 2.65 -3.33 -20.90
C LEU A 39 2.71 -4.44 -19.85
N GLN A 40 1.58 -5.04 -19.52
CA GLN A 40 1.39 -6.00 -18.44
C GLN A 40 1.32 -7.45 -18.96
N ALA A 41 1.50 -7.66 -20.27
CA ALA A 41 1.48 -8.98 -20.89
C ALA A 41 2.61 -9.86 -20.34
N LYS A 42 2.28 -11.08 -19.97
CA LYS A 42 3.24 -12.10 -19.51
C LYS A 42 3.98 -12.69 -20.71
N VAL A 43 5.29 -12.61 -20.72
CA VAL A 43 6.16 -12.97 -21.86
C VAL A 43 7.42 -13.67 -21.36
N LYS A 44 8.12 -14.32 -22.31
CA LYS A 44 9.44 -14.91 -22.07
C LYS A 44 10.51 -14.03 -22.72
N VAL A 45 11.47 -13.58 -21.93
CA VAL A 45 12.55 -12.74 -22.43
C VAL A 45 13.89 -13.36 -22.07
N ARG A 46 14.80 -13.37 -23.05
CA ARG A 46 16.19 -13.71 -22.78
C ARG A 46 16.86 -12.48 -22.19
N VAL A 47 17.21 -12.57 -20.91
CA VAL A 47 17.86 -11.50 -20.16
C VAL A 47 19.34 -11.83 -20.01
N GLN A 48 20.18 -10.87 -20.36
CA GLN A 48 21.60 -10.91 -20.05
C GLN A 48 21.81 -10.07 -18.80
N GLU A 49 22.17 -10.73 -17.70
CA GLU A 49 22.40 -10.06 -16.43
C GLU A 49 23.87 -10.16 -16.01
N THR A 50 24.37 -9.06 -15.49
CA THR A 50 25.72 -8.96 -14.93
C THR A 50 25.59 -8.80 -13.42
N ILE A 51 25.95 -9.84 -12.65
CA ILE A 51 25.80 -9.87 -11.20
C ILE A 51 27.21 -9.78 -10.57
N LYS A 52 27.32 -9.06 -9.47
CA LYS A 52 28.53 -8.99 -8.67
C LYS A 52 28.60 -10.15 -7.69
N ASN A 53 29.59 -11.00 -7.79
CA ASN A 53 29.83 -12.12 -6.88
C ASN A 53 30.34 -11.66 -5.50
N HIS A 54 30.36 -12.56 -4.54
CA HIS A 54 30.93 -12.32 -3.21
C HIS A 54 32.39 -11.84 -3.24
N ASP A 55 33.14 -12.27 -4.25
CA ASP A 55 34.56 -11.87 -4.46
C ASP A 55 34.70 -10.49 -5.13
N GLY A 56 33.60 -9.83 -5.46
CA GLY A 56 33.58 -8.51 -6.08
C GLY A 56 33.72 -8.50 -7.60
N GLU A 57 33.79 -9.67 -8.24
CA GLU A 57 33.89 -9.84 -9.69
C GLU A 57 32.51 -9.81 -10.34
N PHE A 58 32.42 -9.23 -11.54
CA PHE A 58 31.22 -9.22 -12.36
C PHE A 58 31.13 -10.50 -13.19
N VAL A 59 30.07 -11.26 -13.02
CA VAL A 59 29.76 -12.46 -13.81
C VAL A 59 28.52 -12.19 -14.65
N THR A 60 28.65 -12.39 -15.95
CA THR A 60 27.54 -12.24 -16.89
C THR A 60 26.92 -13.60 -17.16
N SER A 61 25.63 -13.72 -16.94
CA SER A 61 24.81 -14.88 -17.28
C SER A 61 23.70 -14.47 -18.26
N THR A 62 23.26 -15.43 -19.05
CA THR A 62 22.16 -15.23 -20.01
C THR A 62 21.13 -16.32 -19.77
N GLU A 63 19.95 -15.91 -19.37
CA GLU A 63 18.84 -16.82 -19.05
C GLU A 63 17.54 -16.35 -19.71
N VAL A 64 16.64 -17.30 -19.99
CA VAL A 64 15.27 -16.99 -20.40
C VAL A 64 14.40 -16.94 -19.16
N LYS A 65 13.83 -15.76 -18.88
CA LYS A 65 12.97 -15.54 -17.70
C LYS A 65 11.54 -15.28 -18.11
N ASP A 66 10.60 -15.84 -17.34
CA ASP A 66 9.20 -15.48 -17.42
C ASP A 66 9.01 -14.14 -16.70
N THR A 67 8.49 -13.15 -17.44
CA THR A 67 8.39 -11.77 -16.96
C THR A 67 7.25 -11.03 -17.65
N THR A 68 7.12 -9.75 -17.41
CA THR A 68 6.20 -8.87 -18.13
C THR A 68 6.97 -7.84 -18.96
N ILE A 69 6.30 -7.30 -19.98
CA ILE A 69 6.87 -6.24 -20.82
C ILE A 69 7.35 -5.07 -19.94
N GLY A 70 6.53 -4.62 -18.97
CA GLY A 70 6.89 -3.52 -18.09
C GLY A 70 8.14 -3.79 -17.24
N ARG A 71 8.29 -5.01 -16.70
CA ARG A 71 9.49 -5.38 -15.93
C ARG A 71 10.75 -5.43 -16.82
N ALA A 72 10.59 -5.93 -18.04
CA ALA A 72 11.68 -5.92 -19.02
C ALA A 72 12.12 -4.49 -19.39
N LEU A 73 11.15 -3.57 -19.57
CA LEU A 73 11.46 -2.15 -19.79
C LEU A 73 12.12 -1.49 -18.57
N LEU A 74 11.73 -1.87 -17.37
CA LEU A 74 12.35 -1.38 -16.14
C LEU A 74 13.83 -1.80 -16.05
N TYR A 75 14.16 -2.99 -16.57
CA TYR A 75 15.54 -3.49 -16.55
C TYR A 75 16.53 -2.61 -17.29
N GLU A 76 16.08 -1.85 -18.30
CA GLU A 76 16.96 -0.93 -19.06
C GLU A 76 17.66 0.11 -18.17
N ILE A 77 17.03 0.53 -17.08
CA ILE A 77 17.60 1.52 -16.15
C ILE A 77 18.34 0.90 -14.97
N VAL A 78 18.28 -0.42 -14.82
CA VAL A 78 18.93 -1.14 -13.70
C VAL A 78 20.42 -1.17 -13.90
N PRO A 79 21.24 -0.73 -12.91
CA PRO A 79 22.71 -0.75 -13.05
C PRO A 79 23.26 -2.19 -13.02
N ASP A 80 24.38 -2.39 -13.71
CA ASP A 80 25.13 -3.64 -13.65
C ASP A 80 25.51 -4.01 -12.22
N GLY A 81 25.33 -5.28 -11.88
CA GLY A 81 25.58 -5.81 -10.54
C GLY A 81 24.30 -6.09 -9.75
N LEU A 82 23.13 -5.68 -10.23
CA LEU A 82 21.85 -6.00 -9.61
C LEU A 82 21.14 -7.13 -10.39
N ALA A 83 20.73 -8.19 -9.68
CA ALA A 83 20.05 -9.32 -10.30
C ALA A 83 18.63 -8.94 -10.79
N TYR A 84 18.23 -9.48 -11.94
CA TYR A 84 16.90 -9.29 -12.52
C TYR A 84 15.75 -9.69 -11.58
N ASP A 85 15.97 -10.69 -10.75
CA ASP A 85 14.96 -11.22 -9.84
C ASP A 85 14.47 -10.20 -8.80
N HIS A 86 15.29 -9.16 -8.51
CA HIS A 86 14.87 -8.07 -7.63
C HIS A 86 13.76 -7.20 -8.23
N ILE A 87 13.65 -7.15 -9.55
CA ILE A 87 12.64 -6.35 -10.27
C ILE A 87 11.53 -7.21 -10.87
N ASN A 88 11.70 -8.54 -10.94
CA ASN A 88 10.72 -9.45 -11.55
C ASN A 88 9.52 -9.76 -10.64
N ARG A 89 8.95 -8.73 -10.05
CA ARG A 89 7.75 -8.77 -9.20
C ARG A 89 7.04 -7.43 -9.23
N PRO A 90 5.77 -7.36 -8.80
CA PRO A 90 5.11 -6.07 -8.60
C PRO A 90 5.87 -5.25 -7.55
N LEU A 91 6.22 -4.00 -7.89
CA LEU A 91 7.03 -3.14 -7.03
C LEU A 91 6.18 -2.06 -6.36
N GLY A 92 5.78 -2.32 -5.13
CA GLY A 92 5.17 -1.31 -4.26
C GLY A 92 6.19 -0.41 -3.56
N ASN A 93 5.72 0.47 -2.70
CA ASN A 93 6.56 1.43 -1.96
C ASN A 93 7.66 0.74 -1.12
N LYS A 94 7.30 -0.34 -0.43
CA LYS A 94 8.25 -1.10 0.40
C LYS A 94 9.30 -1.82 -0.46
N ASP A 95 8.86 -2.38 -1.60
CA ASP A 95 9.74 -3.10 -2.53
C ASP A 95 10.72 -2.16 -3.20
N MET A 96 10.27 -0.97 -3.62
CA MET A 96 11.14 0.06 -4.18
C MET A 96 12.19 0.53 -3.17
N SER A 97 11.79 0.75 -1.92
CA SER A 97 12.73 1.12 -0.85
C SER A 97 13.77 0.02 -0.61
N GLY A 98 13.34 -1.24 -0.64
CA GLY A 98 14.21 -2.41 -0.57
C GLY A 98 15.17 -2.49 -1.76
N LEU A 99 14.66 -2.28 -2.97
CA LEU A 99 15.44 -2.29 -4.22
C LEU A 99 16.55 -1.24 -4.21
N ILE A 100 16.24 0.00 -3.81
CA ILE A 100 17.23 1.08 -3.69
C ILE A 100 18.28 0.76 -2.64
N ASN A 101 17.89 0.16 -1.50
CA ASN A 101 18.85 -0.25 -0.46
C ASN A 101 19.79 -1.36 -0.96
N VAL A 102 19.25 -2.37 -1.66
CA VAL A 102 20.07 -3.44 -2.27
C VAL A 102 21.03 -2.85 -3.30
N CYS A 103 20.55 -1.98 -4.18
CA CYS A 103 21.35 -1.28 -5.17
C CYS A 103 22.50 -0.50 -4.51
N TYR A 104 22.22 0.27 -3.45
CA TYR A 104 23.25 1.02 -2.72
C TYR A 104 24.34 0.13 -2.13
N ARG A 105 23.98 -1.02 -1.57
CA ARG A 105 24.92 -1.96 -0.98
C ARG A 105 25.75 -2.72 -2.00
N THR A 106 25.18 -2.99 -3.17
CA THR A 106 25.83 -3.80 -4.22
C THR A 106 26.70 -2.96 -5.15
N VAL A 107 26.16 -1.84 -5.63
CA VAL A 107 26.77 -1.05 -6.71
C VAL A 107 27.42 0.24 -6.19
N GLY A 108 26.95 0.77 -5.07
CA GLY A 108 27.49 1.97 -4.45
C GLY A 108 26.65 3.23 -4.72
N LEU A 109 27.07 4.35 -4.09
CA LEU A 109 26.29 5.58 -4.01
C LEU A 109 25.98 6.20 -5.38
N LYS A 110 27.00 6.35 -6.23
CA LYS A 110 26.87 7.07 -7.51
C LYS A 110 25.83 6.44 -8.44
N GLU A 111 25.97 5.15 -8.67
CA GLU A 111 25.05 4.41 -9.54
C GLU A 111 23.64 4.34 -8.97
N THR A 112 23.51 4.25 -7.64
CA THR A 112 22.21 4.29 -6.96
C THR A 112 21.49 5.62 -7.17
N VAL A 113 22.19 6.75 -7.13
CA VAL A 113 21.58 8.08 -7.37
C VAL A 113 21.10 8.19 -8.83
N ILE A 114 21.90 7.74 -9.79
CA ILE A 114 21.52 7.73 -11.20
C ILE A 114 20.29 6.83 -11.43
N PHE A 115 20.30 5.63 -10.85
CA PHE A 115 19.18 4.71 -10.93
C PHE A 115 17.91 5.31 -10.30
N ALA A 116 18.02 5.95 -9.13
CA ALA A 116 16.89 6.57 -8.46
C ALA A 116 16.27 7.70 -9.29
N ASP A 117 17.08 8.52 -9.94
CA ASP A 117 16.62 9.58 -10.83
C ASP A 117 15.89 9.02 -12.07
N GLN A 118 16.47 8.00 -12.71
CA GLN A 118 15.85 7.34 -13.86
C GLN A 118 14.54 6.66 -13.48
N LEU A 119 14.52 5.98 -12.34
CA LEU A 119 13.32 5.34 -11.79
C LEU A 119 12.21 6.36 -11.50
N MET A 120 12.56 7.53 -11.00
CA MET A 120 11.63 8.62 -10.76
C MET A 120 10.98 9.09 -12.07
N TYR A 121 11.76 9.37 -13.10
CA TYR A 121 11.23 9.82 -14.40
C TYR A 121 10.38 8.74 -15.08
N MET A 122 10.81 7.50 -15.03
CA MET A 122 10.05 6.37 -15.55
C MET A 122 8.71 6.21 -14.79
N GLY A 123 8.74 6.33 -13.47
CA GLY A 123 7.53 6.31 -12.64
C GLY A 123 6.54 7.41 -13.02
N TYR A 124 7.01 8.64 -13.28
CA TYR A 124 6.14 9.73 -13.73
C TYR A 124 5.52 9.46 -15.10
N GLU A 125 6.31 8.95 -16.04
CA GLU A 125 5.83 8.63 -17.38
C GLU A 125 4.73 7.56 -17.34
N TYR A 126 4.98 6.45 -16.64
CA TYR A 126 4.00 5.36 -16.58
C TYR A 126 2.81 5.67 -15.67
N SER A 127 2.95 6.53 -14.68
CA SER A 127 1.81 7.07 -13.93
C SER A 127 0.90 7.92 -14.83
N THR A 128 1.48 8.73 -15.72
CA THR A 128 0.70 9.50 -16.70
C THR A 128 0.01 8.58 -17.71
N ARG A 129 0.71 7.55 -18.20
CA ARG A 129 0.14 6.58 -19.15
C ARG A 129 -0.94 5.70 -18.54
N SER A 130 -0.85 5.41 -17.24
CA SER A 130 -1.86 4.59 -16.55
C SER A 130 -3.25 5.22 -16.59
N GLY A 131 -3.33 6.57 -16.65
CA GLY A 131 -4.58 7.31 -16.61
C GLY A 131 -5.41 7.02 -15.35
N ALA A 132 -4.76 6.57 -14.27
CA ALA A 132 -5.44 6.18 -13.03
C ALA A 132 -6.26 7.35 -12.47
N SER A 133 -7.55 7.14 -12.38
CA SER A 133 -8.52 8.10 -11.85
C SER A 133 -9.45 7.39 -10.88
N ILE A 134 -10.06 8.14 -9.96
CA ILE A 134 -10.96 7.60 -8.96
C ILE A 134 -12.36 8.16 -9.20
N GLY A 135 -13.30 7.27 -9.50
CA GLY A 135 -14.73 7.57 -9.55
C GLY A 135 -15.46 7.05 -8.32
N VAL A 136 -16.70 7.47 -8.14
CA VAL A 136 -17.56 6.98 -7.04
C VAL A 136 -17.85 5.48 -7.21
N GLU A 137 -17.90 4.99 -8.43
CA GLU A 137 -18.18 3.58 -8.74
C GLU A 137 -17.03 2.64 -8.39
N ASP A 138 -15.78 3.16 -8.33
CA ASP A 138 -14.60 2.39 -7.96
C ASP A 138 -14.60 1.95 -6.49
N PHE A 139 -15.40 2.61 -5.67
CA PHE A 139 -15.61 2.25 -4.26
C PHE A 139 -16.68 1.17 -4.14
N VAL A 140 -16.29 -0.06 -4.34
CA VAL A 140 -17.22 -1.21 -4.27
C VAL A 140 -17.63 -1.47 -2.83
N ILE A 141 -18.95 -1.57 -2.59
CA ILE A 141 -19.50 -1.91 -1.27
C ILE A 141 -19.68 -3.42 -1.21
N PRO A 142 -19.13 -4.12 -0.21
CA PRO A 142 -19.27 -5.57 -0.09
C PRO A 142 -20.73 -5.96 0.17
N LYS A 143 -21.18 -7.05 -0.47
CA LYS A 143 -22.56 -7.55 -0.35
C LYS A 143 -22.83 -8.08 1.06
N GLU A 144 -21.82 -8.61 1.70
CA GLU A 144 -21.85 -9.19 3.05
C GLU A 144 -22.06 -8.14 4.15
N LYS A 145 -21.87 -6.84 3.84
CA LYS A 145 -22.01 -5.74 4.80
C LYS A 145 -23.33 -5.76 5.56
N ALA A 146 -24.42 -5.94 4.84
CA ALA A 146 -25.76 -5.93 5.44
C ALA A 146 -25.97 -7.10 6.39
N GLN A 147 -25.44 -8.27 6.07
CA GLN A 147 -25.52 -9.44 6.92
C GLN A 147 -24.69 -9.26 8.20
N ILE A 148 -23.42 -8.82 8.07
CA ILE A 148 -22.52 -8.60 9.23
C ILE A 148 -23.11 -7.58 10.20
N ILE A 149 -23.68 -6.50 9.68
CA ILE A 149 -24.33 -5.48 10.52
C ILE A 149 -25.56 -6.05 11.21
N GLY A 150 -26.40 -6.82 10.51
CA GLY A 150 -27.60 -7.44 11.08
C GLY A 150 -27.28 -8.44 12.19
N GLU A 151 -26.22 -9.23 12.04
CA GLU A 151 -25.73 -10.14 13.08
C GLU A 151 -25.24 -9.37 14.32
N ALA A 152 -24.49 -8.30 14.13
CA ALA A 152 -24.02 -7.44 15.21
C ALA A 152 -25.18 -6.75 15.96
N GLU A 153 -26.19 -6.26 15.26
CA GLU A 153 -27.39 -5.65 15.85
C GLU A 153 -28.20 -6.68 16.67
N ALA A 154 -28.29 -7.92 16.20
CA ALA A 154 -28.97 -9.01 16.95
C ALA A 154 -28.23 -9.33 18.26
N GLU A 155 -26.90 -9.45 18.24
CA GLU A 155 -26.09 -9.66 19.45
C GLU A 155 -26.25 -8.50 20.45
N ILE A 156 -26.31 -7.26 19.98
CA ILE A 156 -26.47 -6.08 20.83
C ILE A 156 -27.87 -6.07 21.47
N THR A 157 -28.90 -6.42 20.72
CA THR A 157 -30.29 -6.53 21.25
C THR A 157 -30.36 -7.55 22.37
N GLU A 158 -29.63 -8.66 22.25
CA GLU A 158 -29.56 -9.66 23.34
C GLU A 158 -28.86 -9.08 24.57
N ILE A 159 -27.75 -8.37 24.43
CA ILE A 159 -27.06 -7.73 25.55
C ILE A 159 -27.94 -6.66 26.20
N GLU A 160 -28.73 -5.91 25.43
CA GLU A 160 -29.66 -4.92 25.94
C GLU A 160 -30.80 -5.59 26.77
N SER A 161 -31.25 -6.73 26.33
CA SER A 161 -32.23 -7.53 27.11
C SER A 161 -31.63 -8.06 28.41
N GLN A 162 -30.39 -8.52 28.41
CA GLN A 162 -29.64 -8.94 29.59
C GLN A 162 -29.44 -7.79 30.58
N TYR A 163 -29.12 -6.59 30.06
CA TYR A 163 -29.01 -5.39 30.88
C TYR A 163 -30.34 -4.98 31.50
N ALA A 164 -31.44 -5.02 30.73
CA ALA A 164 -32.78 -4.71 31.22
C ALA A 164 -33.26 -5.69 32.32
N SER A 165 -32.82 -6.96 32.25
CA SER A 165 -33.07 -7.97 33.27
C SER A 165 -32.14 -7.90 34.50
N GLY A 166 -31.17 -6.97 34.51
CA GLY A 166 -30.24 -6.77 35.61
C GLY A 166 -29.10 -7.79 35.71
N LEU A 167 -28.89 -8.60 34.66
CA LEU A 167 -27.82 -9.61 34.62
C LEU A 167 -26.44 -9.01 34.32
N VAL A 168 -26.38 -7.84 33.70
CA VAL A 168 -25.15 -7.18 33.23
C VAL A 168 -25.13 -5.76 33.77
N THR A 169 -23.95 -5.30 34.20
CA THR A 169 -23.73 -3.92 34.65
C THR A 169 -23.60 -2.96 33.42
N GLN A 170 -23.80 -1.67 33.66
CA GLN A 170 -23.68 -0.66 32.61
C GLN A 170 -22.26 -0.63 31.96
N GLY A 171 -21.23 -0.82 32.79
CA GLY A 171 -19.83 -0.86 32.28
C GLY A 171 -19.56 -2.09 31.42
N GLU A 172 -20.11 -3.25 31.81
CA GLU A 172 -19.99 -4.49 31.01
C GLU A 172 -20.77 -4.38 29.70
N LYS A 173 -22.00 -3.83 29.72
CA LYS A 173 -22.78 -3.54 28.52
C LYS A 173 -21.92 -2.69 27.55
N TYR A 174 -21.40 -1.58 28.04
CA TYR A 174 -20.58 -0.64 27.26
C TYR A 174 -19.39 -1.34 26.59
N ASN A 175 -18.63 -2.12 27.36
CA ASN A 175 -17.46 -2.84 26.80
C ASN A 175 -17.86 -3.88 25.76
N LYS A 176 -18.89 -4.68 26.03
CA LYS A 176 -19.39 -5.70 25.10
C LYS A 176 -19.90 -5.09 23.79
N VAL A 177 -20.63 -3.99 23.84
CA VAL A 177 -21.14 -3.29 22.65
C VAL A 177 -19.98 -2.77 21.81
N ILE A 178 -18.94 -2.19 22.42
CA ILE A 178 -17.75 -1.72 21.70
C ILE A 178 -17.01 -2.89 21.04
N ASP A 179 -16.84 -4.01 21.73
CA ASP A 179 -16.16 -5.18 21.20
C ASP A 179 -16.91 -5.77 19.99
N ILE A 180 -18.24 -5.85 20.05
CA ILE A 180 -19.07 -6.33 18.94
C ILE A 180 -18.90 -5.41 17.72
N TRP A 181 -19.02 -4.10 17.90
CA TRP A 181 -18.89 -3.16 16.79
C TRP A 181 -17.47 -3.09 16.25
N THR A 182 -16.46 -3.26 17.08
CA THR A 182 -15.06 -3.33 16.61
C THR A 182 -14.85 -4.55 15.73
N ARG A 183 -15.31 -5.73 16.17
CA ARG A 183 -15.28 -6.97 15.39
C ARG A 183 -16.07 -6.85 14.10
N ALA A 184 -17.29 -6.33 14.13
CA ALA A 184 -18.08 -6.10 12.91
C ALA A 184 -17.39 -5.17 11.92
N ASN A 185 -16.77 -4.09 12.41
CA ASN A 185 -16.02 -3.15 11.57
C ASN A 185 -14.78 -3.79 10.92
N GLU A 186 -14.09 -4.70 11.61
CA GLU A 186 -12.97 -5.47 11.05
C GLU A 186 -13.44 -6.47 10.00
N LEU A 187 -14.55 -7.19 10.25
CA LEU A 187 -15.12 -8.12 9.27
C LEU A 187 -15.59 -7.41 8.00
N VAL A 188 -16.29 -6.28 8.13
CA VAL A 188 -16.68 -5.46 6.96
C VAL A 188 -15.44 -4.95 6.23
N GLY A 189 -14.39 -4.56 6.96
CA GLY A 189 -13.12 -4.14 6.37
C GLY A 189 -12.43 -5.25 5.59
N ALA A 190 -12.41 -6.47 6.11
CA ALA A 190 -11.83 -7.64 5.45
C ALA A 190 -12.62 -7.99 4.17
N ALA A 191 -13.94 -8.11 4.26
CA ALA A 191 -14.81 -8.40 3.13
C ALA A 191 -14.69 -7.33 2.01
N MET A 192 -14.57 -6.06 2.39
CA MET A 192 -14.34 -4.97 1.46
C MET A 192 -12.99 -5.10 0.73
N MET A 193 -11.92 -5.38 1.47
CA MET A 193 -10.59 -5.54 0.88
C MET A 193 -10.54 -6.74 -0.05
N ASP A 194 -11.18 -7.84 0.29
CA ASP A 194 -11.31 -9.04 -0.55
C ASP A 194 -12.03 -8.72 -1.86
N THR A 195 -13.17 -8.04 -1.78
CA THR A 195 -13.94 -7.62 -2.96
C THR A 195 -13.18 -6.65 -3.87
N LEU A 196 -12.33 -5.78 -3.29
CA LEU A 196 -11.53 -4.82 -4.06
C LEU A 196 -10.25 -5.43 -4.64
N SER A 197 -9.70 -6.47 -3.99
CA SER A 197 -8.40 -7.05 -4.35
C SER A 197 -8.44 -7.94 -5.57
N THR A 198 -9.57 -8.58 -5.84
CA THR A 198 -9.71 -9.59 -6.89
C THR A 198 -10.72 -9.18 -7.94
N GLU A 199 -10.45 -9.53 -9.17
CA GLU A 199 -11.40 -9.44 -10.29
C GLU A 199 -11.32 -10.70 -11.12
N THR A 200 -12.48 -11.17 -11.59
CA THR A 200 -12.58 -12.33 -12.47
C THR A 200 -12.46 -11.88 -13.92
N VAL A 201 -11.54 -12.46 -14.66
CA VAL A 201 -11.31 -12.18 -16.07
C VAL A 201 -11.37 -13.47 -16.89
N ILE A 202 -11.64 -13.34 -18.17
CA ILE A 202 -11.66 -14.47 -19.12
C ILE A 202 -10.26 -14.62 -19.70
N ASN A 203 -9.63 -15.78 -19.51
CA ASN A 203 -8.34 -16.11 -20.09
C ASN A 203 -8.46 -16.40 -21.60
N ARG A 204 -7.35 -16.71 -22.27
CA ARG A 204 -7.32 -17.01 -23.71
C ARG A 204 -8.09 -18.29 -24.08
N GLU A 205 -8.24 -19.20 -23.14
CA GLU A 205 -8.93 -20.48 -23.33
C GLU A 205 -10.44 -20.36 -23.13
N GLY A 206 -10.92 -19.16 -22.68
CA GLY A 206 -12.33 -18.88 -22.44
C GLY A 206 -12.78 -19.28 -21.03
N GLU A 207 -11.84 -19.59 -20.13
CA GLU A 207 -12.13 -19.93 -18.74
C GLU A 207 -12.04 -18.69 -17.85
N GLU A 208 -12.83 -18.69 -16.79
CA GLU A 208 -12.77 -17.65 -15.76
C GLU A 208 -11.55 -17.87 -14.86
N GLU A 209 -10.71 -16.85 -14.74
CA GLU A 209 -9.52 -16.85 -13.90
C GLU A 209 -9.52 -15.61 -13.02
N GLU A 210 -9.11 -15.76 -11.77
CA GLU A 210 -9.01 -14.65 -10.84
C GLU A 210 -7.64 -13.97 -10.97
N GLN A 211 -7.67 -12.64 -11.10
CA GLN A 211 -6.46 -11.81 -11.03
C GLN A 211 -6.60 -10.72 -9.97
N THR A 212 -5.47 -10.16 -9.58
CA THR A 212 -5.46 -8.96 -8.73
C THR A 212 -6.11 -7.80 -9.49
N SER A 213 -7.05 -7.14 -8.86
CA SER A 213 -7.88 -6.10 -9.48
C SER A 213 -7.06 -4.92 -10.01
N PHE A 214 -7.47 -4.37 -11.15
CA PHE A 214 -6.98 -3.10 -11.71
C PHE A 214 -7.80 -1.89 -11.28
N ASN A 215 -8.68 -2.06 -10.28
CA ASN A 215 -9.39 -0.94 -9.68
C ASN A 215 -8.40 0.11 -9.16
N SER A 216 -8.61 1.38 -9.52
CA SER A 216 -7.70 2.47 -9.14
C SER A 216 -7.56 2.60 -7.63
N VAL A 217 -8.64 2.44 -6.87
CA VAL A 217 -8.63 2.51 -5.39
C VAL A 217 -7.75 1.41 -4.80
N TRP A 218 -7.87 0.19 -5.32
CA TRP A 218 -7.01 -0.92 -4.92
C TRP A 218 -5.54 -0.64 -5.25
N MET A 219 -5.24 -0.21 -6.47
CA MET A 219 -3.88 0.09 -6.89
C MET A 219 -3.21 1.16 -6.03
N TYR A 220 -3.94 2.21 -5.62
CA TYR A 220 -3.41 3.25 -4.72
C TYR A 220 -3.05 2.69 -3.34
N SER A 221 -3.88 1.81 -2.80
CA SER A 221 -3.68 1.23 -1.47
C SER A 221 -2.59 0.17 -1.45
N ASP A 222 -2.64 -0.79 -2.39
CA ASP A 222 -1.72 -1.92 -2.45
C ASP A 222 -0.30 -1.47 -2.81
N SER A 223 -0.16 -0.53 -3.74
CA SER A 223 1.14 0.09 -4.04
C SER A 223 1.75 0.86 -2.86
N GLY A 224 0.94 1.26 -1.88
CA GLY A 224 1.36 2.15 -0.79
C GLY A 224 1.61 3.60 -1.24
N ALA A 225 1.15 3.99 -2.43
CA ALA A 225 1.29 5.35 -2.93
C ALA A 225 0.40 6.33 -2.16
N ARG A 226 -0.85 5.96 -1.94
CA ARG A 226 -1.82 6.80 -1.22
C ARG A 226 -2.99 5.98 -0.68
N GLY A 227 -3.46 6.35 0.50
CA GLY A 227 -4.60 5.72 1.12
C GLY A 227 -4.23 4.46 1.92
N SER A 228 -4.65 4.42 3.18
CA SER A 228 -4.53 3.23 4.00
C SER A 228 -5.83 2.39 3.90
N PRO A 229 -5.78 1.07 4.18
CA PRO A 229 -6.98 0.25 4.26
C PRO A 229 -8.05 0.83 5.18
N ALA A 230 -7.65 1.48 6.28
CA ALA A 230 -8.56 2.15 7.20
C ALA A 230 -9.29 3.34 6.56
N GLN A 231 -8.63 4.10 5.69
CA GLN A 231 -9.26 5.21 4.96
C GLN A 231 -10.25 4.71 3.92
N ILE A 232 -9.89 3.65 3.18
CA ILE A 232 -10.77 3.05 2.17
C ILE A 232 -11.99 2.42 2.83
N ARG A 233 -11.84 1.80 4.01
CA ARG A 233 -12.95 1.27 4.79
C ARG A 233 -13.99 2.32 5.13
N GLN A 234 -13.59 3.55 5.45
CA GLN A 234 -14.52 4.66 5.67
C GLN A 234 -15.27 5.07 4.39
N LEU A 235 -14.67 4.86 3.23
CA LEU A 235 -15.27 5.23 1.93
C LEU A 235 -16.23 4.16 1.40
N SER A 236 -15.90 2.88 1.53
CA SER A 236 -16.64 1.74 0.94
C SER A 236 -17.24 0.78 1.95
N GLY A 237 -16.69 0.66 3.15
CA GLY A 237 -17.15 -0.25 4.20
C GLY A 237 -18.11 0.41 5.17
N MET A 238 -17.64 0.65 6.39
CA MET A 238 -18.34 1.45 7.39
C MET A 238 -17.36 2.36 8.13
N ARG A 239 -17.86 3.47 8.64
CA ARG A 239 -17.02 4.42 9.36
C ARG A 239 -16.68 3.94 10.78
N GLY A 240 -17.59 3.20 11.42
CA GLY A 240 -17.38 2.58 12.72
C GLY A 240 -17.61 3.50 13.92
N LEU A 241 -16.97 3.16 15.04
CA LEU A 241 -17.12 3.86 16.31
C LEU A 241 -16.37 5.21 16.28
N MET A 242 -17.01 6.24 16.86
CA MET A 242 -16.45 7.56 17.00
C MET A 242 -16.07 7.86 18.44
N THR A 243 -15.03 8.64 18.64
CA THR A 243 -14.58 9.10 19.95
C THR A 243 -15.06 10.51 20.23
N LYS A 244 -15.50 10.76 21.49
CA LYS A 244 -15.78 12.11 21.98
C LYS A 244 -14.48 12.87 22.22
N PRO A 245 -14.55 14.21 22.40
CA PRO A 245 -13.37 15.01 22.73
C PRO A 245 -12.67 14.59 24.04
N ASP A 246 -13.40 14.01 25.00
CA ASP A 246 -12.88 13.49 26.26
C ASP A 246 -12.12 12.16 26.14
N GLY A 247 -12.19 11.52 24.97
CA GLY A 247 -11.55 10.24 24.66
C GLY A 247 -12.46 9.02 24.85
N SER A 248 -13.67 9.19 25.40
CA SER A 248 -14.65 8.10 25.48
C SER A 248 -15.21 7.74 24.09
N ILE A 249 -15.57 6.48 23.90
CA ILE A 249 -16.14 5.99 22.65
C ILE A 249 -17.66 6.13 22.71
N ILE A 250 -18.28 6.54 21.61
CA ILE A 250 -19.73 6.60 21.48
C ILE A 250 -20.23 5.19 21.14
N GLU A 251 -21.17 4.67 21.94
CA GLU A 251 -21.72 3.29 21.78
C GLU A 251 -22.39 3.08 20.42
N THR A 252 -22.97 4.13 19.85
CA THR A 252 -23.64 4.06 18.53
C THR A 252 -22.63 4.27 17.43
N PRO A 253 -22.35 3.25 16.58
CA PRO A 253 -21.41 3.37 15.47
C PRO A 253 -22.05 4.11 14.30
N ILE A 254 -21.20 4.54 13.39
CA ILE A 254 -21.61 5.00 12.06
C ILE A 254 -21.49 3.82 11.10
N THR A 255 -22.63 3.16 10.82
CA THR A 255 -22.69 1.99 9.92
C THR A 255 -22.62 2.39 8.44
N ALA A 256 -22.99 3.62 8.12
CA ALA A 256 -22.88 4.16 6.77
C ALA A 256 -21.42 4.46 6.39
N ASN A 257 -21.12 4.40 5.09
CA ASN A 257 -19.87 4.86 4.50
C ASN A 257 -20.08 6.20 3.76
N PHE A 258 -19.00 6.80 3.29
CA PHE A 258 -19.08 8.06 2.55
C PHE A 258 -19.73 7.91 1.17
N ARG A 259 -19.63 6.73 0.53
CA ARG A 259 -20.28 6.47 -0.75
C ARG A 259 -21.80 6.45 -0.63
N GLU A 260 -22.34 5.83 0.42
CA GLU A 260 -23.79 5.78 0.71
C GLU A 260 -24.33 7.13 1.20
N GLY A 261 -23.46 7.91 1.83
CA GLY A 261 -23.82 9.14 2.51
C GLY A 261 -24.22 8.91 3.97
N LEU A 262 -23.90 9.87 4.82
CA LEU A 262 -24.21 9.84 6.25
C LEU A 262 -25.58 10.49 6.53
N SER A 263 -26.28 9.96 7.51
CA SER A 263 -27.45 10.67 8.07
C SER A 263 -26.99 11.94 8.80
N VAL A 264 -27.92 12.87 9.04
CA VAL A 264 -27.63 14.13 9.74
C VAL A 264 -27.02 13.87 11.13
N MET A 265 -27.58 12.89 11.87
CA MET A 265 -27.07 12.52 13.20
C MET A 265 -25.68 11.89 13.14
N GLN A 266 -25.43 11.01 12.19
CA GLN A 266 -24.12 10.39 11.98
C GLN A 266 -23.07 11.43 11.58
N TYR A 267 -23.45 12.38 10.72
CA TYR A 267 -22.59 13.49 10.37
C TYR A 267 -22.23 14.34 11.59
N PHE A 268 -23.23 14.71 12.40
CA PHE A 268 -23.01 15.51 13.61
C PHE A 268 -22.07 14.80 14.61
N ILE A 269 -22.27 13.50 14.86
CA ILE A 269 -21.38 12.69 15.72
C ILE A 269 -19.95 12.72 15.15
N SER A 270 -19.80 12.64 13.84
CA SER A 270 -18.47 12.63 13.21
C SER A 270 -17.72 13.95 13.32
N THR A 271 -18.43 15.07 13.51
CA THR A 271 -17.80 16.40 13.63
C THR A 271 -16.98 16.54 14.91
N HIS A 272 -17.31 15.83 15.98
CA HIS A 272 -16.52 15.82 17.22
C HIS A 272 -15.10 15.32 16.99
N GLY A 273 -14.95 14.19 16.29
CA GLY A 273 -13.62 13.65 15.95
C GLY A 273 -12.84 14.55 14.99
N ALA A 274 -13.50 15.13 13.98
CA ALA A 274 -12.90 16.05 13.03
C ALA A 274 -12.37 17.31 13.74
N ARG A 275 -13.18 17.92 14.62
CA ARG A 275 -12.79 19.12 15.38
C ARG A 275 -11.60 18.86 16.30
N LYS A 276 -11.62 17.72 17.02
CA LYS A 276 -10.49 17.29 17.86
C LYS A 276 -9.22 17.10 17.03
N GLY A 277 -9.34 16.40 15.89
CA GLY A 277 -8.20 16.17 15.00
C GLY A 277 -7.57 17.46 14.46
N LEU A 278 -8.38 18.46 14.11
CA LEU A 278 -7.88 19.78 13.68
C LEU A 278 -7.15 20.51 14.81
N ALA A 279 -7.72 20.52 16.02
CA ALA A 279 -7.10 21.14 17.19
C ALA A 279 -5.79 20.42 17.57
N ASP A 280 -5.78 19.09 17.60
CA ASP A 280 -4.59 18.30 17.92
C ASP A 280 -3.47 18.52 16.90
N THR A 281 -3.79 18.63 15.62
CA THR A 281 -2.80 18.91 14.57
C THR A 281 -2.13 20.27 14.80
N ALA A 282 -2.92 21.30 15.08
CA ALA A 282 -2.40 22.65 15.34
C ALA A 282 -1.46 22.69 16.56
N LEU A 283 -1.84 22.03 17.66
CA LEU A 283 -1.04 21.98 18.90
C LEU A 283 0.23 21.14 18.73
N LYS A 284 0.13 19.98 18.06
CA LYS A 284 1.29 19.11 17.80
C LYS A 284 2.33 19.79 16.91
N THR A 285 1.89 20.54 15.91
CA THR A 285 2.78 21.29 15.02
C THR A 285 3.60 22.31 15.81
N ALA A 286 2.97 23.08 16.70
CA ALA A 286 3.65 24.05 17.54
C ALA A 286 4.67 23.39 18.50
N ASN A 287 4.28 22.29 19.15
CA ASN A 287 5.15 21.55 20.06
C ASN A 287 6.35 20.92 19.32
N SER A 288 6.12 20.35 18.12
CA SER A 288 7.19 19.80 17.29
C SER A 288 8.18 20.87 16.86
N GLY A 289 7.71 22.06 16.45
CA GLY A 289 8.57 23.17 16.07
C GLY A 289 9.45 23.67 17.23
N TYR A 290 8.86 23.79 18.41
CA TYR A 290 9.61 24.18 19.61
C TYR A 290 10.63 23.11 20.05
N LEU A 291 10.26 21.84 19.98
CA LEU A 291 11.18 20.72 20.25
C LEU A 291 12.36 20.73 19.28
N THR A 292 12.08 20.87 17.97
CA THR A 292 13.11 20.94 16.93
C THR A 292 14.09 22.09 17.20
N ARG A 293 13.58 23.30 17.53
CA ARG A 293 14.41 24.43 17.87
C ARG A 293 15.34 24.14 19.04
N ARG A 294 14.81 23.58 20.14
CA ARG A 294 15.64 23.24 21.32
C ARG A 294 16.69 22.18 21.00
N LEU A 295 16.36 21.18 20.16
CA LEU A 295 17.33 20.17 19.73
C LEU A 295 18.44 20.78 18.89
N VAL A 296 18.09 21.67 17.95
CA VAL A 296 19.10 22.39 17.15
C VAL A 296 20.00 23.25 18.01
N ASP A 297 19.43 24.03 18.95
CA ASP A 297 20.20 24.88 19.85
C ASP A 297 21.23 24.08 20.69
N VAL A 298 20.88 22.86 21.11
CA VAL A 298 21.77 21.96 21.87
C VAL A 298 22.77 21.21 20.98
N ALA A 299 22.37 20.82 19.80
CA ALA A 299 23.16 19.91 18.93
C ALA A 299 23.95 20.64 17.83
N GLN A 300 23.83 21.96 17.66
CA GLN A 300 24.45 22.70 16.56
C GLN A 300 25.99 22.60 16.51
N ASP A 301 26.62 22.39 17.64
CA ASP A 301 28.09 22.29 17.77
C ASP A 301 28.59 20.83 17.66
N LEU A 302 27.67 19.85 17.54
CA LEU A 302 28.03 18.45 17.40
C LEU A 302 28.47 18.13 15.95
N VAL A 303 29.69 17.64 15.82
CA VAL A 303 30.30 17.27 14.54
C VAL A 303 30.65 15.78 14.59
N VAL A 304 30.30 15.04 13.53
CA VAL A 304 30.75 13.66 13.38
C VAL A 304 32.23 13.66 13.02
N THR A 305 33.06 13.11 13.88
CA THR A 305 34.54 13.07 13.71
C THR A 305 35.01 11.72 13.15
N GLU A 306 34.27 10.66 13.39
CA GLU A 306 34.60 9.29 12.99
C GLU A 306 33.40 8.60 12.37
N VAL A 307 33.61 7.72 11.41
CA VAL A 307 32.54 6.94 10.75
C VAL A 307 31.98 5.87 11.70
N ASP A 308 32.86 5.22 12.45
CA ASP A 308 32.53 4.26 13.49
C ASP A 308 33.54 4.37 14.63
N CYS A 309 33.08 4.73 15.81
CA CYS A 309 33.93 4.87 17.00
C CYS A 309 34.21 3.54 17.70
N GLY A 310 33.71 2.39 17.19
CA GLY A 310 33.93 1.06 17.72
C GLY A 310 33.37 0.82 19.13
N THR A 311 32.47 1.69 19.62
CA THR A 311 31.89 1.53 20.96
C THR A 311 30.80 0.46 20.96
N ALA A 312 30.80 -0.40 21.98
CA ALA A 312 29.74 -1.38 22.20
C ALA A 312 28.41 -0.73 22.67
N VAL A 313 28.46 0.52 23.16
CA VAL A 313 27.32 1.30 23.64
C VAL A 313 27.02 2.39 22.62
N SER A 314 26.31 2.04 21.54
CA SER A 314 25.81 3.00 20.56
C SER A 314 24.28 3.07 20.62
N TYR A 315 23.69 4.07 19.93
CA TYR A 315 22.23 4.19 19.85
C TYR A 315 21.55 2.95 19.23
N THR A 316 22.27 2.12 18.48
CA THR A 316 21.80 0.81 18.00
C THR A 316 21.46 -0.14 19.14
N HIS A 317 22.06 0.05 20.31
CA HIS A 317 21.76 -0.68 21.53
C HIS A 317 20.47 -0.17 22.20
N LEU A 318 20.16 1.11 22.07
CA LEU A 318 18.92 1.72 22.58
C LEU A 318 17.69 1.31 21.78
N ARG A 319 17.84 1.02 20.49
CA ARG A 319 16.75 0.49 19.65
C ARG A 319 16.32 -0.95 19.97
N ALA A 320 17.12 -1.69 20.69
CA ALA A 320 16.79 -3.07 21.10
C ALA A 320 15.84 -3.11 22.32
N HIS A 321 15.51 -1.97 22.91
CA HIS A 321 14.66 -1.85 24.10
C HIS A 321 13.34 -1.10 23.89
N GLU A 322 13.05 -0.63 22.66
CA GLU A 322 11.75 -0.15 22.19
C GLU A 322 11.07 -1.20 21.29
#